data_0805db791ecb36707b4d127ae04c3e9b
#
_entry.id   0805db791ecb36707b4d127ae04c3e9b
#
_cell.length_a   1.000
_cell.length_b   1.000
_cell.length_c   1.000
_cell.angle_alpha   90.00
_cell.angle_beta   90.00
_cell.angle_gamma   90.00
#
_symmetry.space_group_name_H-M   'P 1'
#
loop_
_entity.id
_entity.type
_entity.pdbx_description
1 polymer ?
#
loop_
_entity_poly.entity_id
_entity_poly.type
_entity_poly.pdbx_seq_one_letter_code
_entity_poly.pdbx_strand_id
1 'polypeptide(L)'
;MNALAVFNPSRLTLARRRRGLTMTKLAALVGVELRSVSAYENGEFGPDSERLTAISQALSFPTAFFFGKDLDEPTQDIASFRALSKMTAAQRDTALGSGAIALMLNDWIEQRFELPGNDLPDLSREASPEAAAQALRAAWGIGELPIKNMLHLLEANGVRVFSLSIQAAEVDAFSMWRQSTPFVFLNTGKSAEHGRFDAAHELGHLVLHRHGSPQGREAEREANSFASAFLMPKASVLAEAPHMATVERLIVLKKHWGVSVAALTYRLHMVGALSDWHYQSLFVEISKRGYRKSEPNEGQRETSQVLQKVFAALRREGVTKRDIADELCVTAEELDQLVFGLVLTGLEGGGGDGPIGRKRPNLHLVSGH
;
A
#
# COMPACT_ATOMS: atom_id res chain seq x y z
N MET A 1 34.16 -13.92 -18.93
CA MET A 1 33.53 -13.41 -20.17
C MET A 1 32.21 -12.78 -19.74
N ASN A 2 32.15 -11.43 -19.66
CA ASN A 2 30.90 -10.74 -19.39
C ASN A 2 29.96 -11.01 -20.57
N ALA A 3 28.86 -11.74 -20.33
CA ALA A 3 27.77 -11.80 -21.28
C ALA A 3 27.38 -10.36 -21.60
N LEU A 4 27.40 -9.99 -22.88
CA LEU A 4 26.87 -8.69 -23.29
C LEU A 4 25.44 -8.60 -22.79
N ALA A 5 25.17 -7.63 -21.93
CA ALA A 5 23.84 -7.43 -21.38
C ALA A 5 22.88 -7.18 -22.56
N VAL A 6 21.85 -8.03 -22.69
CA VAL A 6 20.89 -7.94 -23.77
C VAL A 6 19.75 -7.02 -23.34
N PHE A 7 19.34 -6.11 -24.20
CA PHE A 7 18.16 -5.25 -23.98
C PHE A 7 16.92 -6.10 -23.68
N ASN A 8 16.19 -5.72 -22.64
CA ASN A 8 15.01 -6.43 -22.18
C ASN A 8 13.72 -5.64 -22.52
N PRO A 9 12.90 -6.11 -23.46
CA PRO A 9 11.66 -5.48 -23.85
C PRO A 9 10.65 -5.33 -22.72
N SER A 10 10.58 -6.29 -21.79
CA SER A 10 9.64 -6.25 -20.66
C SER A 10 9.94 -5.08 -19.73
N ARG A 11 11.23 -4.77 -19.54
CA ARG A 11 11.68 -3.61 -18.75
C ARG A 11 11.30 -2.27 -19.38
N LEU A 12 11.30 -2.18 -20.71
CA LEU A 12 10.82 -0.99 -21.43
C LEU A 12 9.31 -0.83 -21.24
N THR A 13 8.55 -1.90 -21.45
CA THR A 13 7.10 -1.92 -21.25
C THR A 13 6.73 -1.51 -19.83
N LEU A 14 7.39 -2.09 -18.83
CA LEU A 14 7.19 -1.76 -17.42
C LEU A 14 7.48 -0.28 -17.15
N ALA A 15 8.63 0.24 -17.57
CA ALA A 15 9.02 1.63 -17.35
C ALA A 15 8.03 2.61 -18.00
N ARG A 16 7.56 2.31 -19.23
CA ARG A 16 6.56 3.13 -19.92
C ARG A 16 5.22 3.12 -19.16
N ARG A 17 4.73 1.93 -18.79
CA ARG A 17 3.50 1.79 -18.00
C ARG A 17 3.59 2.48 -16.65
N ARG A 18 4.73 2.35 -15.99
CA ARG A 18 5.02 3.03 -14.71
C ARG A 18 4.88 4.55 -14.82
N ARG A 19 5.17 5.14 -15.98
CA ARG A 19 4.96 6.58 -16.28
C ARG A 19 3.56 6.89 -16.81
N GLY A 20 2.66 5.92 -16.91
CA GLY A 20 1.33 6.10 -17.48
C GLY A 20 1.34 6.51 -18.96
N LEU A 21 2.41 6.20 -19.68
CA LEU A 21 2.58 6.59 -21.09
C LEU A 21 2.06 5.52 -22.03
N THR A 22 1.37 5.96 -23.10
CA THR A 22 1.09 5.11 -24.26
C THR A 22 2.34 4.99 -25.13
N MET A 23 2.42 3.93 -25.95
CA MET A 23 3.51 3.80 -26.95
C MET A 23 3.61 5.04 -27.85
N THR A 24 2.48 5.59 -28.26
CA THR A 24 2.43 6.81 -29.10
C THR A 24 3.06 8.01 -28.40
N LYS A 25 2.77 8.20 -27.10
CA LYS A 25 3.38 9.28 -26.32
C LYS A 25 4.88 9.07 -26.13
N LEU A 26 5.32 7.84 -25.85
CA LEU A 26 6.73 7.53 -25.75
C LEU A 26 7.46 7.76 -27.09
N ALA A 27 6.88 7.31 -28.20
CA ALA A 27 7.44 7.52 -29.54
C ALA A 27 7.66 9.01 -29.85
N ALA A 28 6.67 9.85 -29.52
CA ALA A 28 6.78 11.29 -29.68
C ALA A 28 7.88 11.93 -28.79
N LEU A 29 8.02 11.47 -27.53
CA LEU A 29 9.03 11.98 -26.60
C LEU A 29 10.47 11.61 -27.01
N VAL A 30 10.64 10.43 -27.62
CA VAL A 30 11.95 9.89 -28.03
C VAL A 30 12.31 10.27 -29.47
N GLY A 31 11.36 10.83 -30.23
CA GLY A 31 11.58 11.22 -31.62
C GLY A 31 11.67 10.03 -32.58
N VAL A 32 10.91 8.97 -32.32
CA VAL A 32 10.83 7.77 -33.18
C VAL A 32 9.39 7.51 -33.64
N GLU A 33 9.22 6.65 -34.62
CA GLU A 33 7.89 6.23 -35.04
C GLU A 33 7.27 5.24 -34.06
N LEU A 34 5.93 5.20 -33.95
CA LEU A 34 5.21 4.26 -33.10
C LEU A 34 5.62 2.80 -33.34
N ARG A 35 5.83 2.42 -34.63
CA ARG A 35 6.28 1.08 -34.99
C ARG A 35 7.62 0.70 -34.34
N SER A 36 8.53 1.67 -34.15
CA SER A 36 9.83 1.40 -33.53
C SER A 36 9.66 1.08 -32.04
N VAL A 37 8.81 1.81 -31.32
CA VAL A 37 8.51 1.50 -29.91
C VAL A 37 7.83 0.14 -29.81
N SER A 38 6.89 -0.18 -30.69
CA SER A 38 6.24 -1.49 -30.75
C SER A 38 7.25 -2.61 -30.98
N ALA A 39 8.18 -2.43 -31.93
CA ALA A 39 9.23 -3.41 -32.22
C ALA A 39 10.19 -3.60 -31.03
N TYR A 40 10.53 -2.52 -30.31
CA TYR A 40 11.34 -2.60 -29.09
C TYR A 40 10.63 -3.40 -27.99
N GLU A 41 9.33 -3.13 -27.74
CA GLU A 41 8.56 -3.83 -26.72
C GLU A 41 8.22 -5.29 -27.07
N ASN A 42 8.16 -5.61 -28.38
CA ASN A 42 7.97 -6.99 -28.88
C ASN A 42 9.30 -7.77 -28.97
N GLY A 43 10.44 -7.12 -28.79
CA GLY A 43 11.75 -7.77 -28.86
C GLY A 43 12.19 -8.10 -30.30
N GLU A 44 11.61 -7.45 -31.32
CA GLU A 44 12.02 -7.64 -32.73
C GLU A 44 13.44 -7.12 -32.95
N PHE A 45 13.77 -6.00 -32.35
CA PHE A 45 15.13 -5.43 -32.23
C PHE A 45 15.19 -4.45 -31.08
N GLY A 46 16.41 -4.14 -30.61
CA GLY A 46 16.63 -3.17 -29.53
C GLY A 46 16.89 -1.77 -30.06
N PRO A 47 16.71 -0.72 -29.21
CA PRO A 47 17.12 0.63 -29.53
C PRO A 47 18.67 0.73 -29.61
N ASP A 48 19.18 1.59 -30.49
CA ASP A 48 20.59 1.96 -30.47
C ASP A 48 20.93 2.81 -29.22
N SER A 49 22.20 3.11 -29.01
CA SER A 49 22.67 3.82 -27.81
C SER A 49 22.09 5.24 -27.67
N GLU A 50 21.85 5.94 -28.76
CA GLU A 50 21.28 7.29 -28.77
C GLU A 50 19.80 7.22 -28.37
N ARG A 51 19.04 6.31 -28.99
CA ARG A 51 17.61 6.10 -28.68
C ARG A 51 17.42 5.53 -27.28
N LEU A 52 18.29 4.63 -26.82
CA LEU A 52 18.25 4.11 -25.47
C LEU A 52 18.47 5.22 -24.44
N THR A 53 19.39 6.15 -24.71
CA THR A 53 19.62 7.33 -23.85
C THR A 53 18.38 8.23 -23.82
N ALA A 54 17.76 8.48 -24.98
CA ALA A 54 16.52 9.26 -25.05
C ALA A 54 15.36 8.57 -24.31
N ILE A 55 15.21 7.25 -24.41
CA ILE A 55 14.23 6.43 -23.67
C ILE A 55 14.50 6.55 -22.16
N SER A 56 15.74 6.38 -21.73
CA SER A 56 16.18 6.49 -20.34
C SER A 56 15.79 7.86 -19.74
N GLN A 57 16.04 8.95 -20.47
CA GLN A 57 15.67 10.29 -20.05
C GLN A 57 14.15 10.51 -20.01
N ALA A 58 13.44 10.10 -21.07
CA ALA A 58 11.99 10.24 -21.17
C ALA A 58 11.23 9.49 -20.08
N LEU A 59 11.75 8.31 -19.69
CA LEU A 59 11.13 7.45 -18.68
C LEU A 59 11.73 7.67 -17.27
N SER A 60 12.82 8.45 -17.13
CA SER A 60 13.51 8.66 -15.87
C SER A 60 13.92 7.35 -15.19
N PHE A 61 14.51 6.43 -15.97
CA PHE A 61 15.13 5.21 -15.49
C PHE A 61 16.58 5.16 -16.02
N PRO A 62 17.56 4.69 -15.21
CA PRO A 62 18.92 4.49 -15.70
C PRO A 62 18.96 3.52 -16.88
N THR A 63 19.85 3.71 -17.83
CA THR A 63 19.98 2.80 -18.99
C THR A 63 20.19 1.35 -18.58
N ALA A 64 20.89 1.11 -17.46
CA ALA A 64 21.10 -0.22 -16.88
C ALA A 64 19.79 -0.94 -16.53
N PHE A 65 18.72 -0.21 -16.21
CA PHE A 65 17.41 -0.79 -15.93
C PHE A 65 16.88 -1.67 -17.07
N PHE A 66 17.12 -1.25 -18.32
CA PHE A 66 16.61 -1.91 -19.52
C PHE A 66 17.39 -3.20 -19.91
N PHE A 67 18.39 -3.57 -19.12
CA PHE A 67 19.17 -4.80 -19.28
C PHE A 67 18.98 -5.79 -18.12
N GLY A 68 18.12 -5.44 -17.17
CA GLY A 68 17.79 -6.32 -16.05
C GLY A 68 16.96 -7.53 -16.47
N LYS A 69 16.87 -8.53 -15.59
CA LYS A 69 15.98 -9.69 -15.75
C LYS A 69 14.52 -9.23 -15.69
N ASP A 70 13.60 -10.05 -16.19
CA ASP A 70 12.17 -9.83 -16.03
C ASP A 70 11.82 -9.64 -14.56
N LEU A 71 10.87 -8.73 -14.28
CA LEU A 71 10.31 -8.55 -12.95
C LEU A 71 8.96 -9.25 -12.85
N ASP A 72 8.67 -9.73 -11.66
CA ASP A 72 7.31 -10.13 -11.34
C ASP A 72 6.43 -8.89 -11.33
N GLU A 73 5.46 -8.85 -12.25
CA GLU A 73 4.48 -7.78 -12.32
C GLU A 73 3.18 -8.22 -11.65
N PRO A 74 2.62 -7.42 -10.73
CA PRO A 74 1.25 -7.64 -10.28
C PRO A 74 0.31 -7.62 -11.50
N THR A 75 -0.55 -8.64 -11.61
CA THR A 75 -1.57 -8.65 -12.67
C THR A 75 -2.89 -8.10 -12.17
N GLN A 76 -3.74 -7.64 -13.08
CA GLN A 76 -5.06 -7.09 -12.73
C GLN A 76 -5.95 -8.10 -12.01
N ASP A 77 -5.80 -9.39 -12.30
CA ASP A 77 -6.61 -10.46 -11.73
C ASP A 77 -6.21 -10.82 -10.29
N ILE A 78 -4.96 -10.51 -9.91
CA ILE A 78 -4.38 -10.84 -8.60
C ILE A 78 -4.50 -9.66 -7.63
N ALA A 79 -4.51 -8.43 -8.15
CA ALA A 79 -4.59 -7.23 -7.33
C ALA A 79 -6.05 -6.86 -7.01
N SER A 80 -6.34 -6.62 -5.72
CA SER A 80 -7.59 -5.98 -5.32
C SER A 80 -7.48 -4.48 -5.61
N PHE A 81 -8.36 -3.94 -6.43
CA PHE A 81 -8.42 -2.49 -6.64
C PHE A 81 -9.80 -1.96 -6.26
N ARG A 82 -9.88 -1.19 -5.20
CA ARG A 82 -11.11 -0.61 -4.65
C ARG A 82 -11.95 0.19 -5.66
N ALA A 83 -11.37 0.65 -6.75
CA ALA A 83 -12.05 1.54 -7.68
C ALA A 83 -11.84 1.18 -9.16
N LEU A 84 -11.71 -0.11 -9.49
CA LEU A 84 -11.48 -0.57 -10.88
C LEU A 84 -12.38 0.10 -11.92
N SER A 85 -13.65 0.34 -11.58
CA SER A 85 -14.61 0.98 -12.49
C SER A 85 -14.39 2.47 -12.73
N LYS A 86 -13.56 3.13 -11.91
CA LYS A 86 -13.27 4.57 -11.98
C LYS A 86 -11.85 4.88 -12.48
N MET A 87 -10.97 3.87 -12.52
CA MET A 87 -9.58 4.04 -12.93
C MET A 87 -9.43 3.98 -14.44
N THR A 88 -8.64 4.89 -14.99
CA THR A 88 -8.14 4.77 -16.36
C THR A 88 -7.11 3.63 -16.45
N ALA A 89 -6.94 3.07 -17.66
CA ALA A 89 -5.89 2.07 -17.89
C ALA A 89 -4.50 2.58 -17.48
N ALA A 90 -4.19 3.84 -17.78
CA ALA A 90 -2.92 4.46 -17.42
C ALA A 90 -2.69 4.52 -15.89
N GLN A 91 -3.70 4.86 -15.10
CA GLN A 91 -3.60 4.90 -13.65
C GLN A 91 -3.34 3.50 -13.06
N ARG A 92 -4.04 2.50 -13.58
CA ARG A 92 -3.86 1.10 -13.19
C ARG A 92 -2.46 0.61 -13.55
N ASP A 93 -2.01 0.87 -14.78
CA ASP A 93 -0.67 0.51 -15.25
C ASP A 93 0.42 1.16 -14.38
N THR A 94 0.23 2.42 -13.99
CA THR A 94 1.14 3.15 -13.08
C THR A 94 1.20 2.50 -11.70
N ALA A 95 0.06 2.09 -11.14
CA ALA A 95 0.00 1.43 -9.83
C ALA A 95 0.65 0.04 -9.87
N LEU A 96 0.35 -0.78 -10.89
CA LEU A 96 0.95 -2.10 -11.08
C LEU A 96 2.47 -2.00 -11.32
N GLY A 97 2.91 -1.02 -12.11
CA GLY A 97 4.33 -0.76 -12.31
C GLY A 97 5.04 -0.35 -11.02
N SER A 98 4.37 0.42 -10.13
CA SER A 98 4.90 0.70 -8.78
C SER A 98 5.03 -0.58 -7.97
N GLY A 99 4.04 -1.45 -8.04
CA GLY A 99 4.05 -2.76 -7.39
C GLY A 99 5.24 -3.61 -7.83
N ALA A 100 5.52 -3.70 -9.15
CA ALA A 100 6.66 -4.46 -9.66
C ALA A 100 8.00 -3.97 -9.10
N ILE A 101 8.21 -2.65 -9.02
CA ILE A 101 9.43 -2.08 -8.45
C ILE A 101 9.48 -2.31 -6.92
N ALA A 102 8.34 -2.28 -6.24
CA ALA A 102 8.27 -2.60 -4.81
C ALA A 102 8.59 -4.06 -4.53
N LEU A 103 8.14 -5.00 -5.38
CA LEU A 103 8.52 -6.41 -5.29
C LEU A 103 10.03 -6.59 -5.44
N MET A 104 10.64 -5.89 -6.40
CA MET A 104 12.10 -5.90 -6.59
C MET A 104 12.85 -5.34 -5.37
N LEU A 105 12.36 -4.26 -4.77
CA LEU A 105 12.93 -3.70 -3.54
C LEU A 105 12.76 -4.68 -2.37
N ASN A 106 11.59 -5.32 -2.25
CA ASN A 106 11.35 -6.32 -1.20
C ASN A 106 12.32 -7.49 -1.32
N ASP A 107 12.53 -8.03 -2.52
CA ASP A 107 13.47 -9.12 -2.76
C ASP A 107 14.90 -8.72 -2.37
N TRP A 108 15.30 -7.47 -2.68
CA TRP A 108 16.58 -6.92 -2.28
C TRP A 108 16.72 -6.82 -0.75
N ILE A 109 15.63 -6.44 -0.04
CA ILE A 109 15.58 -6.38 1.42
C ILE A 109 15.67 -7.80 2.02
N GLU A 110 14.87 -8.75 1.52
CA GLU A 110 14.83 -10.14 2.05
C GLU A 110 16.13 -10.90 1.82
N GLN A 111 16.95 -10.52 0.85
CA GLN A 111 18.30 -11.08 0.70
C GLN A 111 19.25 -10.65 1.82
N ARG A 112 18.94 -9.59 2.57
CA ARG A 112 19.81 -8.96 3.59
C ARG A 112 19.24 -9.03 5.00
N PHE A 113 17.92 -9.11 5.12
CA PHE A 113 17.22 -9.07 6.39
C PHE A 113 16.18 -10.17 6.47
N GLU A 114 16.10 -10.79 7.63
CA GLU A 114 14.99 -11.67 7.97
C GLU A 114 13.78 -10.82 8.39
N LEU A 115 12.73 -10.85 7.58
CA LEU A 115 11.48 -10.13 7.84
C LEU A 115 10.46 -11.05 8.53
N PRO A 116 9.46 -10.49 9.24
CA PRO A 116 8.40 -11.29 9.86
C PRO A 116 7.73 -12.22 8.84
N GLY A 117 7.54 -13.49 9.24
CA GLY A 117 6.84 -14.47 8.42
C GLY A 117 5.34 -14.18 8.34
N ASN A 118 4.70 -14.69 7.29
CA ASN A 118 3.26 -14.55 7.10
C ASN A 118 2.48 -15.36 8.15
N ASP A 119 1.58 -14.68 8.87
CA ASP A 119 0.65 -15.26 9.86
C ASP A 119 -0.81 -14.86 9.57
N LEU A 120 -1.16 -14.73 8.28
CA LEU A 120 -2.52 -14.45 7.86
C LEU A 120 -3.29 -15.76 7.66
N PRO A 121 -4.36 -15.99 8.46
CA PRO A 121 -5.23 -17.13 8.24
C PRO A 121 -6.09 -16.94 6.99
N ASP A 122 -6.51 -18.05 6.41
CA ASP A 122 -7.57 -18.05 5.38
C ASP A 122 -8.93 -18.01 6.06
N LEU A 123 -9.65 -16.91 5.89
CA LEU A 123 -10.97 -16.68 6.47
C LEU A 123 -12.07 -16.61 5.40
N SER A 124 -11.80 -17.10 4.21
CA SER A 124 -12.74 -17.08 3.08
C SER A 124 -14.02 -17.91 3.35
N ARG A 125 -14.00 -18.78 4.37
CA ARG A 125 -15.13 -19.64 4.75
C ARG A 125 -15.91 -19.16 5.96
N GLU A 126 -15.53 -18.02 6.53
CA GLU A 126 -16.27 -17.45 7.66
C GLU A 126 -17.69 -17.03 7.26
N ALA A 127 -18.62 -17.14 8.19
CA ALA A 127 -20.03 -16.90 7.94
C ALA A 127 -20.35 -15.46 7.50
N SER A 128 -19.48 -14.52 7.84
CA SER A 128 -19.61 -13.11 7.48
C SER A 128 -18.28 -12.36 7.66
N PRO A 129 -18.10 -11.21 7.00
CA PRO A 129 -16.94 -10.35 7.23
C PRO A 129 -16.77 -9.89 8.69
N GLU A 130 -17.87 -9.75 9.42
CA GLU A 130 -17.86 -9.45 10.87
C GLU A 130 -17.26 -10.63 11.66
N ALA A 131 -17.66 -11.87 11.37
CA ALA A 131 -17.11 -13.07 12.00
C ALA A 131 -15.63 -13.24 11.67
N ALA A 132 -15.24 -13.02 10.42
CA ALA A 132 -13.84 -13.05 9.99
C ALA A 132 -12.99 -12.01 10.72
N ALA A 133 -13.50 -10.79 10.89
CA ALA A 133 -12.82 -9.76 11.65
C ALA A 133 -12.61 -10.15 13.11
N GLN A 134 -13.63 -10.76 13.76
CA GLN A 134 -13.53 -11.25 15.13
C GLN A 134 -12.54 -12.41 15.24
N ALA A 135 -12.61 -13.37 14.31
CA ALA A 135 -11.68 -14.50 14.27
C ALA A 135 -10.23 -14.05 14.13
N LEU A 136 -9.96 -13.10 13.23
CA LEU A 136 -8.61 -12.56 13.05
C LEU A 136 -8.12 -11.80 14.30
N ARG A 137 -8.99 -10.99 14.91
CA ARG A 137 -8.66 -10.29 16.15
C ARG A 137 -8.33 -11.25 17.29
N ALA A 138 -9.05 -12.36 17.39
CA ALA A 138 -8.78 -13.41 18.36
C ALA A 138 -7.46 -14.12 18.06
N ALA A 139 -7.21 -14.50 16.80
CA ALA A 139 -5.96 -15.14 16.38
C ALA A 139 -4.72 -14.26 16.68
N TRP A 140 -4.83 -12.96 16.46
CA TRP A 140 -3.75 -12.01 16.73
C TRP A 140 -3.69 -11.51 18.18
N GLY A 141 -4.57 -12.01 19.06
CA GLY A 141 -4.58 -11.65 20.49
C GLY A 141 -4.91 -10.19 20.78
N ILE A 142 -5.61 -9.50 19.85
CA ILE A 142 -5.98 -8.08 20.01
C ILE A 142 -7.23 -7.95 20.86
N GLY A 143 -8.13 -8.96 20.83
CA GLY A 143 -9.42 -8.92 21.49
C GLY A 143 -10.27 -7.74 21.02
N GLU A 144 -10.94 -7.07 21.95
CA GLU A 144 -11.85 -5.94 21.67
C GLU A 144 -11.18 -4.56 21.76
N LEU A 145 -9.88 -4.49 21.98
CA LEU A 145 -9.15 -3.23 22.18
C LEU A 145 -8.94 -2.47 20.87
N PRO A 146 -8.86 -1.12 20.90
CA PRO A 146 -8.44 -0.32 19.77
C PRO A 146 -7.06 -0.72 19.25
N ILE A 147 -6.90 -0.78 17.95
CA ILE A 147 -5.61 -1.04 17.31
C ILE A 147 -4.75 0.21 17.44
N LYS A 148 -3.57 0.10 18.06
CA LYS A 148 -2.68 1.25 18.29
C LYS A 148 -2.07 1.78 16.99
N ASN A 149 -1.61 0.87 16.12
CA ASN A 149 -1.03 1.19 14.84
C ASN A 149 -1.33 0.03 13.87
N MET A 150 -2.06 0.34 12.80
CA MET A 150 -2.51 -0.67 11.84
C MET A 150 -1.36 -1.20 10.99
N LEU A 151 -0.45 -0.32 10.58
CA LEU A 151 0.70 -0.73 9.77
C LEU A 151 1.66 -1.64 10.54
N HIS A 152 1.97 -1.28 11.80
CA HIS A 152 2.80 -2.14 12.67
C HIS A 152 2.16 -3.52 12.89
N LEU A 153 0.82 -3.55 13.00
CA LEU A 153 0.08 -4.80 13.17
C LEU A 153 0.19 -5.67 11.90
N LEU A 154 0.01 -5.08 10.72
CA LEU A 154 0.19 -5.77 9.44
C LEU A 154 1.60 -6.33 9.30
N GLU A 155 2.61 -5.49 9.52
CA GLU A 155 4.02 -5.86 9.39
C GLU A 155 4.43 -6.96 10.39
N ALA A 156 3.93 -6.90 11.63
CA ALA A 156 4.22 -7.91 12.65
C ALA A 156 3.67 -9.30 12.27
N ASN A 157 2.62 -9.34 11.45
CA ASN A 157 2.02 -10.57 10.93
C ASN A 157 2.42 -10.87 9.48
N GLY A 158 3.54 -10.29 9.03
CA GLY A 158 4.19 -10.67 7.78
C GLY A 158 3.68 -10.00 6.52
N VAL A 159 2.81 -9.01 6.62
CA VAL A 159 2.37 -8.21 5.47
C VAL A 159 3.46 -7.21 5.08
N ARG A 160 3.81 -7.17 3.82
CA ARG A 160 4.72 -6.17 3.23
C ARG A 160 3.96 -4.93 2.85
N VAL A 161 4.32 -3.77 3.40
CA VAL A 161 3.61 -2.52 3.17
C VAL A 161 4.49 -1.54 2.41
N PHE A 162 3.98 -1.05 1.27
CA PHE A 162 4.64 -0.06 0.43
C PHE A 162 3.70 1.10 0.11
N SER A 163 4.28 2.23 -0.26
CA SER A 163 3.52 3.39 -0.73
C SER A 163 3.25 3.29 -2.23
N LEU A 164 2.09 3.77 -2.64
CA LEU A 164 1.80 4.06 -4.04
C LEU A 164 2.41 5.40 -4.43
N SER A 165 2.86 5.50 -5.67
CA SER A 165 3.42 6.75 -6.16
C SER A 165 2.37 7.87 -6.21
N ILE A 166 2.84 9.10 -6.07
CA ILE A 166 2.02 10.32 -6.21
C ILE A 166 1.29 10.37 -7.57
N GLN A 167 1.87 9.78 -8.61
CA GLN A 167 1.26 9.69 -9.93
C GLN A 167 0.04 8.76 -9.98
N ALA A 168 -0.11 7.87 -8.98
CA ALA A 168 -1.29 7.03 -8.78
C ALA A 168 -2.24 7.60 -7.71
N ALA A 169 -2.28 8.91 -7.52
CA ALA A 169 -3.02 9.60 -6.44
C ALA A 169 -4.51 9.28 -6.38
N GLU A 170 -5.11 8.84 -7.49
CA GLU A 170 -6.53 8.44 -7.55
C GLU A 170 -6.75 6.98 -7.13
N VAL A 171 -5.68 6.20 -6.98
CA VAL A 171 -5.73 4.84 -6.44
C VAL A 171 -5.65 4.94 -4.93
N ASP A 172 -6.63 4.41 -4.23
CA ASP A 172 -6.68 4.46 -2.77
C ASP A 172 -5.68 3.51 -2.15
N ALA A 173 -5.77 2.25 -2.51
CA ALA A 173 -4.91 1.16 -2.09
C ALA A 173 -5.13 -0.04 -3.01
N PHE A 174 -4.25 -1.02 -2.93
CA PHE A 174 -4.52 -2.38 -3.38
C PHE A 174 -3.67 -3.38 -2.59
N SER A 175 -4.08 -4.64 -2.60
CA SER A 175 -3.33 -5.74 -2.02
C SER A 175 -3.20 -6.91 -2.99
N MET A 176 -2.22 -7.75 -2.74
CA MET A 176 -1.99 -8.96 -3.51
C MET A 176 -1.22 -10.00 -2.72
N TRP A 177 -1.36 -11.24 -3.15
CA TRP A 177 -0.49 -12.32 -2.75
C TRP A 177 0.59 -12.56 -3.82
N ARG A 178 1.84 -12.66 -3.39
CA ARG A 178 2.94 -13.19 -4.21
C ARG A 178 3.41 -14.48 -3.56
N GLN A 179 3.02 -15.61 -4.13
CA GLN A 179 3.23 -16.91 -3.49
C GLN A 179 2.57 -16.96 -2.09
N SER A 180 3.35 -17.05 -1.03
CA SER A 180 2.88 -17.04 0.37
C SER A 180 3.05 -15.70 1.07
N THR A 181 3.54 -14.67 0.40
CA THR A 181 3.80 -13.35 0.99
C THR A 181 2.70 -12.38 0.63
N PRO A 182 2.00 -11.77 1.60
CA PRO A 182 0.98 -10.75 1.37
C PRO A 182 1.61 -9.36 1.24
N PHE A 183 1.14 -8.59 0.27
CA PHE A 183 1.55 -7.21 0.02
C PHE A 183 0.35 -6.28 0.10
N VAL A 184 0.57 -5.11 0.67
CA VAL A 184 -0.37 -3.99 0.72
C VAL A 184 0.32 -2.73 0.21
N PHE A 185 -0.32 -2.05 -0.73
CA PHE A 185 0.13 -0.81 -1.33
C PHE A 185 -0.85 0.31 -0.97
N LEU A 186 -0.38 1.35 -0.30
CA LEU A 186 -1.22 2.41 0.26
C LEU A 186 -0.95 3.76 -0.38
N ASN A 187 -1.99 4.50 -0.66
CA ASN A 187 -1.87 5.92 -0.99
C ASN A 187 -1.65 6.73 0.30
N THR A 188 -0.38 6.97 0.61
CA THR A 188 0.02 7.71 1.81
C THR A 188 -0.19 9.23 1.71
N GLY A 189 -0.73 9.75 0.61
CA GLY A 189 -1.11 11.15 0.44
C GLY A 189 -2.42 11.54 1.13
N LYS A 190 -3.22 10.56 1.58
CA LYS A 190 -4.53 10.76 2.23
C LYS A 190 -4.42 11.04 3.73
N SER A 191 -5.56 11.34 4.39
CA SER A 191 -5.60 11.53 5.84
C SER A 191 -5.19 10.26 6.59
N ALA A 192 -4.75 10.42 7.84
CA ALA A 192 -4.34 9.31 8.70
C ALA A 192 -5.46 8.27 8.85
N GLU A 193 -6.68 8.73 9.11
CA GLU A 193 -7.85 7.87 9.27
C GLU A 193 -8.21 7.12 7.98
N HIS A 194 -8.02 7.76 6.82
CA HIS A 194 -8.30 7.14 5.52
C HIS A 194 -7.28 6.03 5.24
N GLY A 195 -5.98 6.33 5.38
CA GLY A 195 -4.92 5.33 5.17
C GLY A 195 -5.05 4.13 6.12
N ARG A 196 -5.46 4.38 7.38
CA ARG A 196 -5.74 3.32 8.34
C ARG A 196 -6.92 2.44 7.93
N PHE A 197 -8.00 3.05 7.44
CA PHE A 197 -9.16 2.30 6.96
C PHE A 197 -8.81 1.52 5.69
N ASP A 198 -8.07 2.11 4.76
CA ASP A 198 -7.61 1.45 3.55
C ASP A 198 -6.71 0.24 3.88
N ALA A 199 -5.80 0.37 4.85
CA ALA A 199 -4.96 -0.75 5.31
C ALA A 199 -5.80 -1.92 5.89
N ALA A 200 -6.85 -1.62 6.65
CA ALA A 200 -7.77 -2.63 7.17
C ALA A 200 -8.66 -3.24 6.07
N HIS A 201 -9.03 -2.45 5.06
CA HIS A 201 -9.79 -2.90 3.89
C HIS A 201 -8.96 -3.88 3.04
N GLU A 202 -7.70 -3.54 2.78
CA GLU A 202 -6.80 -4.43 2.05
C GLU A 202 -6.50 -5.73 2.81
N LEU A 203 -6.40 -5.66 4.14
CA LEU A 203 -6.34 -6.85 4.98
C LEU A 203 -7.58 -7.72 4.79
N GLY A 204 -8.78 -7.11 4.68
CA GLY A 204 -10.02 -7.82 4.37
C GLY A 204 -9.92 -8.60 3.06
N HIS A 205 -9.41 -7.99 1.99
CA HIS A 205 -9.19 -8.70 0.73
C HIS A 205 -8.22 -9.87 0.88
N LEU A 206 -7.10 -9.68 1.60
CA LEU A 206 -6.09 -10.71 1.79
C LEU A 206 -6.62 -11.95 2.54
N VAL A 207 -7.54 -11.80 3.48
CA VAL A 207 -8.04 -12.92 4.29
C VAL A 207 -9.35 -13.51 3.81
N LEU A 208 -10.21 -12.71 3.15
CA LEU A 208 -11.53 -13.17 2.66
C LEU A 208 -11.48 -13.69 1.22
N HIS A 209 -10.62 -13.10 0.36
CA HIS A 209 -10.65 -13.35 -1.08
C HIS A 209 -9.38 -14.06 -1.58
N ARG A 210 -8.71 -14.81 -0.70
CA ARG A 210 -7.42 -15.45 -1.00
C ARG A 210 -7.45 -16.38 -2.22
N HIS A 211 -8.55 -17.08 -2.44
CA HIS A 211 -8.73 -18.10 -3.48
C HIS A 211 -9.72 -17.70 -4.57
N GLY A 212 -10.28 -16.50 -4.48
CA GLY A 212 -11.27 -15.99 -5.42
C GLY A 212 -10.76 -14.76 -6.16
N SER A 213 -11.62 -14.20 -7.02
CA SER A 213 -11.36 -12.87 -7.58
C SER A 213 -11.64 -11.82 -6.49
N PRO A 214 -10.67 -11.03 -6.07
CA PRO A 214 -10.87 -9.97 -5.09
C PRO A 214 -11.59 -8.75 -5.69
N GLN A 215 -12.27 -8.94 -6.81
CA GLN A 215 -12.86 -7.89 -7.62
C GLN A 215 -14.39 -7.96 -7.59
N GLY A 216 -15.01 -6.81 -7.83
CA GLY A 216 -16.46 -6.70 -7.94
C GLY A 216 -17.10 -6.06 -6.71
N ARG A 217 -18.38 -5.63 -6.87
CA ARG A 217 -19.10 -4.87 -5.83
C ARG A 217 -19.30 -5.67 -4.54
N GLU A 218 -19.42 -6.98 -4.64
CA GLU A 218 -19.60 -7.85 -3.48
C GLU A 218 -18.32 -7.90 -2.66
N ALA A 219 -17.19 -8.24 -3.26
CA ALA A 219 -15.89 -8.29 -2.60
C ALA A 219 -15.52 -6.95 -1.93
N GLU A 220 -15.82 -5.83 -2.60
CA GLU A 220 -15.63 -4.49 -2.04
C GLU A 220 -16.52 -4.24 -0.82
N ARG A 221 -17.77 -4.71 -0.85
CA ARG A 221 -18.70 -4.58 0.27
C ARG A 221 -18.23 -5.41 1.46
N GLU A 222 -17.76 -6.62 1.21
CA GLU A 222 -17.23 -7.53 2.23
C GLU A 222 -15.97 -6.96 2.88
N ALA A 223 -15.00 -6.47 2.08
CA ALA A 223 -13.79 -5.85 2.59
C ALA A 223 -14.07 -4.58 3.40
N ASN A 224 -15.03 -3.75 2.97
CA ASN A 224 -15.47 -2.58 3.75
C ASN A 224 -16.13 -2.99 5.09
N SER A 225 -16.97 -4.04 5.08
CA SER A 225 -17.61 -4.56 6.28
C SER A 225 -16.58 -5.13 7.25
N PHE A 226 -15.63 -5.92 6.72
CA PHE A 226 -14.51 -6.45 7.49
C PHE A 226 -13.68 -5.31 8.12
N ALA A 227 -13.23 -4.32 7.35
CA ALA A 227 -12.45 -3.20 7.84
C ALA A 227 -13.16 -2.45 8.97
N SER A 228 -14.45 -2.18 8.79
CA SER A 228 -15.27 -1.52 9.80
C SER A 228 -15.34 -2.33 11.10
N ALA A 229 -15.57 -3.64 11.01
CA ALA A 229 -15.64 -4.54 12.16
C ALA A 229 -14.26 -4.77 12.81
N PHE A 230 -13.22 -4.88 11.99
CA PHE A 230 -11.85 -5.09 12.46
C PHE A 230 -11.30 -3.90 13.22
N LEU A 231 -11.54 -2.66 12.74
CA LEU A 231 -11.13 -1.45 13.43
C LEU A 231 -12.02 -1.12 14.63
N MET A 232 -13.32 -1.43 14.56
CA MET A 232 -14.34 -1.04 15.54
C MET A 232 -15.20 -2.24 15.92
N PRO A 233 -14.74 -3.12 16.84
CA PRO A 233 -15.48 -4.29 17.28
C PRO A 233 -16.86 -3.93 17.86
N LYS A 234 -17.88 -4.74 17.53
CA LYS A 234 -19.29 -4.45 17.83
C LYS A 234 -19.54 -4.22 19.32
N ALA A 235 -19.03 -5.12 20.17
CA ALA A 235 -19.31 -5.06 21.60
C ALA A 235 -18.75 -3.78 22.23
N SER A 236 -17.49 -3.43 21.91
CA SER A 236 -16.83 -2.23 22.43
C SER A 236 -17.44 -0.94 21.90
N VAL A 237 -17.80 -0.91 20.60
CA VAL A 237 -18.48 0.25 20.00
C VAL A 237 -19.84 0.50 20.65
N LEU A 238 -20.60 -0.57 20.92
CA LEU A 238 -21.89 -0.46 21.62
C LEU A 238 -21.73 0.02 23.07
N ALA A 239 -20.70 -0.46 23.78
CA ALA A 239 -20.42 -0.04 25.15
C ALA A 239 -20.04 1.43 25.26
N GLU A 240 -19.38 1.98 24.23
CA GLU A 240 -18.93 3.38 24.19
C GLU A 240 -19.91 4.31 23.44
N ALA A 241 -20.98 3.76 22.86
CA ALA A 241 -21.95 4.52 22.08
C ALA A 241 -22.59 5.63 22.95
N PRO A 242 -22.57 6.90 22.53
CA PRO A 242 -23.17 7.96 23.32
C PRO A 242 -24.70 7.87 23.29
N HIS A 243 -25.39 8.00 24.43
CA HIS A 243 -26.86 8.00 24.51
C HIS A 243 -27.53 8.98 23.55
N MET A 244 -26.89 10.15 23.35
CA MET A 244 -27.26 11.13 22.34
C MET A 244 -26.02 11.40 21.48
N ALA A 245 -25.98 10.84 20.28
CA ALA A 245 -24.90 11.06 19.34
C ALA A 245 -25.08 12.45 18.69
N THR A 246 -24.09 13.31 18.87
CA THR A 246 -23.91 14.57 18.13
C THR A 246 -22.58 14.52 17.40
N VAL A 247 -22.41 15.35 16.37
CA VAL A 247 -21.15 15.39 15.61
C VAL A 247 -19.95 15.67 16.50
N GLU A 248 -20.11 16.55 17.51
CA GLU A 248 -19.06 16.89 18.47
C GLU A 248 -18.63 15.68 19.32
N ARG A 249 -19.60 14.91 19.81
CA ARG A 249 -19.32 13.68 20.57
C ARG A 249 -18.65 12.62 19.70
N LEU A 250 -19.09 12.50 18.45
CA LEU A 250 -18.47 11.58 17.50
C LEU A 250 -17.04 11.99 17.14
N ILE A 251 -16.73 13.31 17.05
CA ILE A 251 -15.37 13.81 16.85
C ILE A 251 -14.45 13.46 18.02
N VAL A 252 -14.97 13.42 19.23
CA VAL A 252 -14.19 12.98 20.40
C VAL A 252 -13.98 11.46 20.36
N LEU A 253 -15.06 10.70 20.13
CA LEU A 253 -15.04 9.24 20.16
C LEU A 253 -14.22 8.62 19.03
N LYS A 254 -14.21 9.21 17.81
CA LYS A 254 -13.42 8.71 16.70
C LYS A 254 -11.93 8.57 17.00
N LYS A 255 -11.40 9.42 17.86
CA LYS A 255 -9.98 9.40 18.24
C LYS A 255 -9.58 8.09 18.94
N HIS A 256 -10.51 7.53 19.72
CA HIS A 256 -10.28 6.26 20.41
C HIS A 256 -10.02 5.12 19.42
N TRP A 257 -10.78 5.08 18.30
CA TRP A 257 -10.67 4.07 17.26
C TRP A 257 -9.70 4.43 16.15
N GLY A 258 -9.27 5.69 16.05
CA GLY A 258 -8.40 6.19 14.98
C GLY A 258 -9.07 6.13 13.60
N VAL A 259 -10.38 6.38 13.53
CA VAL A 259 -11.17 6.33 12.30
C VAL A 259 -11.76 7.69 11.96
N SER A 260 -12.31 7.86 10.76
CA SER A 260 -13.01 9.08 10.39
C SER A 260 -14.35 9.20 11.12
N VAL A 261 -14.82 10.45 11.32
CA VAL A 261 -16.13 10.68 11.93
C VAL A 261 -17.25 10.00 11.12
N ALA A 262 -17.11 9.98 9.78
CA ALA A 262 -18.08 9.31 8.91
C ALA A 262 -18.05 7.79 9.09
N ALA A 263 -16.87 7.17 9.19
CA ALA A 263 -16.74 5.72 9.42
C ALA A 263 -17.32 5.31 10.77
N LEU A 264 -17.07 6.06 11.82
CA LEU A 264 -17.66 5.81 13.14
C LEU A 264 -19.19 5.95 13.11
N THR A 265 -19.71 6.99 12.47
CA THR A 265 -21.17 7.22 12.34
C THR A 265 -21.83 6.05 11.60
N TYR A 266 -21.21 5.59 10.51
CA TYR A 266 -21.67 4.42 9.76
C TYR A 266 -21.63 3.15 10.63
N ARG A 267 -20.55 2.92 11.36
CA ARG A 267 -20.42 1.76 12.24
C ARG A 267 -21.49 1.73 13.35
N LEU A 268 -21.73 2.84 14.02
CA LEU A 268 -22.76 2.98 15.04
C LEU A 268 -24.17 2.67 14.49
N HIS A 269 -24.45 3.07 13.26
CA HIS A 269 -25.69 2.72 12.59
C HIS A 269 -25.76 1.21 12.29
N MET A 270 -24.70 0.64 11.71
CA MET A 270 -24.65 -0.78 11.36
C MET A 270 -24.79 -1.73 12.58
N VAL A 271 -24.30 -1.33 13.76
CA VAL A 271 -24.43 -2.12 14.98
C VAL A 271 -25.74 -1.84 15.73
N GLY A 272 -26.61 -0.96 15.20
CA GLY A 272 -27.93 -0.65 15.77
C GLY A 272 -27.92 0.40 16.89
N ALA A 273 -26.81 1.10 17.10
CA ALA A 273 -26.73 2.21 18.08
C ALA A 273 -27.38 3.52 17.59
N LEU A 274 -27.59 3.67 16.28
CA LEU A 274 -28.28 4.81 15.68
C LEU A 274 -29.48 4.34 14.85
N SER A 275 -30.59 5.06 14.94
CA SER A 275 -31.71 4.89 14.01
C SER A 275 -31.38 5.42 12.64
N ASP A 276 -32.09 4.99 11.59
CA ASP A 276 -31.92 5.47 10.21
C ASP A 276 -32.05 7.00 10.11
N TRP A 277 -33.06 7.56 10.77
CA TRP A 277 -33.29 9.02 10.79
C TRP A 277 -32.12 9.78 11.41
N HIS A 278 -31.63 9.28 12.57
CA HIS A 278 -30.52 9.93 13.28
C HIS A 278 -29.22 9.83 12.49
N TYR A 279 -28.94 8.65 11.91
CA TYR A 279 -27.83 8.42 11.00
C TYR A 279 -27.82 9.41 9.82
N GLN A 280 -28.95 9.53 9.12
CA GLN A 280 -29.08 10.45 8.00
C GLN A 280 -28.87 11.91 8.43
N SER A 281 -29.43 12.33 9.56
CA SER A 281 -29.27 13.68 10.11
C SER A 281 -27.78 13.99 10.37
N LEU A 282 -27.08 13.08 11.05
CA LEU A 282 -25.64 13.22 11.32
C LEU A 282 -24.81 13.26 10.04
N PHE A 283 -25.12 12.41 9.04
CA PHE A 283 -24.42 12.42 7.76
C PHE A 283 -24.61 13.70 6.96
N VAL A 284 -25.81 14.30 6.99
CA VAL A 284 -26.07 15.60 6.39
C VAL A 284 -25.22 16.67 7.07
N GLU A 285 -25.17 16.66 8.40
CA GLU A 285 -24.38 17.62 9.17
C GLU A 285 -22.87 17.46 8.94
N ILE A 286 -22.34 16.24 8.96
CA ILE A 286 -20.95 15.92 8.63
C ILE A 286 -20.59 16.41 7.23
N SER A 287 -21.49 16.23 6.26
CA SER A 287 -21.30 16.68 4.88
C SER A 287 -21.32 18.21 4.75
N LYS A 288 -22.24 18.88 5.42
CA LYS A 288 -22.33 20.37 5.45
C LYS A 288 -21.09 21.01 6.08
N ARG A 289 -20.50 20.37 7.10
CA ARG A 289 -19.27 20.82 7.77
C ARG A 289 -18.00 20.49 6.94
N GLY A 290 -18.13 19.81 5.82
CA GLY A 290 -17.01 19.43 4.95
C GLY A 290 -16.14 18.28 5.49
N TYR A 291 -16.56 17.61 6.56
CA TYR A 291 -15.80 16.57 7.25
C TYR A 291 -15.64 15.25 6.46
N ARG A 292 -16.31 15.15 5.32
CA ARG A 292 -16.05 14.06 4.35
C ARG A 292 -14.81 14.29 3.50
N LYS A 293 -14.30 15.52 3.44
CA LYS A 293 -13.11 15.91 2.65
C LYS A 293 -11.92 16.28 3.53
N SER A 294 -12.21 16.92 4.66
CA SER A 294 -11.21 17.36 5.62
C SER A 294 -11.60 16.87 7.00
N GLU A 295 -10.88 15.87 7.50
CA GLU A 295 -11.19 15.22 8.76
C GLU A 295 -10.96 16.16 9.96
N PRO A 296 -11.93 16.34 10.87
CA PRO A 296 -11.72 17.17 12.06
C PRO A 296 -10.76 16.46 13.03
N ASN A 297 -9.80 17.21 13.55
CA ASN A 297 -8.78 16.67 14.45
C ASN A 297 -8.09 15.41 13.87
N GLU A 298 -7.53 15.52 12.68
CA GLU A 298 -6.78 14.45 12.01
C GLU A 298 -5.73 13.87 12.95
N GLY A 299 -5.64 12.53 12.98
CA GLY A 299 -4.65 11.78 13.75
C GLY A 299 -3.25 11.87 13.15
N GLN A 300 -2.28 11.29 13.85
CA GLN A 300 -0.94 11.11 13.29
C GLN A 300 -0.95 10.00 12.24
N ARG A 301 -0.25 10.22 11.13
CA ARG A 301 -0.05 9.21 10.11
C ARG A 301 0.76 8.05 10.66
N GLU A 302 0.32 6.86 10.36
CA GLU A 302 1.05 5.65 10.70
C GLU A 302 2.23 5.46 9.75
N THR A 303 3.32 4.95 10.27
CA THR A 303 4.57 4.72 9.55
C THR A 303 4.97 3.25 9.62
N SER A 304 5.80 2.80 8.68
CA SER A 304 6.35 1.45 8.67
C SER A 304 7.46 1.29 9.70
N GLN A 305 7.33 0.34 10.60
CA GLN A 305 8.39 -0.01 11.53
C GLN A 305 9.46 -0.89 10.87
N VAL A 306 9.07 -1.76 9.95
CA VAL A 306 9.99 -2.63 9.22
C VAL A 306 10.91 -1.81 8.35
N LEU A 307 10.37 -0.96 7.48
CA LEU A 307 11.19 -0.11 6.60
C LEU A 307 12.09 0.85 7.40
N GLN A 308 11.57 1.42 8.51
CA GLN A 308 12.39 2.28 9.38
C GLN A 308 13.59 1.53 9.95
N LYS A 309 13.41 0.28 10.43
CA LYS A 309 14.49 -0.55 10.96
C LYS A 309 15.49 -0.95 9.86
N VAL A 310 15.00 -1.37 8.69
CA VAL A 310 15.82 -1.71 7.52
C VAL A 310 16.70 -0.53 7.13
N PHE A 311 16.14 0.63 6.88
CA PHE A 311 16.92 1.81 6.49
C PHE A 311 17.84 2.33 7.61
N ALA A 312 17.45 2.16 8.88
CA ALA A 312 18.33 2.49 9.99
C ALA A 312 19.53 1.54 10.09
N ALA A 313 19.35 0.25 9.83
CA ALA A 313 20.43 -0.73 9.81
C ALA A 313 21.38 -0.45 8.62
N LEU A 314 20.87 -0.28 7.42
CA LEU A 314 21.65 0.04 6.22
C LEU A 314 22.49 1.31 6.40
N ARG A 315 21.91 2.35 7.02
CA ARG A 315 22.65 3.60 7.32
C ARG A 315 23.81 3.37 8.26
N ARG A 316 23.68 2.48 9.27
CA ARG A 316 24.79 2.13 10.18
C ARG A 316 25.93 1.42 9.45
N GLU A 317 25.60 0.69 8.38
CA GLU A 317 26.56 0.01 7.51
C GLU A 317 27.13 0.93 6.42
N GLY A 318 26.71 2.19 6.40
CA GLY A 318 27.14 3.19 5.38
C GLY A 318 26.44 3.04 4.05
N VAL A 319 25.43 2.18 3.93
CA VAL A 319 24.64 2.00 2.70
C VAL A 319 23.60 3.12 2.58
N THR A 320 23.69 3.87 1.50
CA THR A 320 22.79 5.00 1.21
C THR A 320 21.63 4.56 0.30
N LYS A 321 20.59 5.38 0.21
CA LYS A 321 19.51 5.15 -0.78
C LYS A 321 20.03 5.14 -2.21
N ARG A 322 21.07 5.90 -2.49
CA ARG A 322 21.70 5.94 -3.81
C ARG A 322 22.35 4.61 -4.13
N ASP A 323 23.06 4.02 -3.18
CA ASP A 323 23.66 2.70 -3.36
C ASP A 323 22.60 1.65 -3.65
N ILE A 324 21.46 1.68 -2.94
CA ILE A 324 20.32 0.79 -3.20
C ILE A 324 19.75 1.03 -4.61
N ALA A 325 19.57 2.29 -4.99
CA ALA A 325 19.06 2.66 -6.31
C ALA A 325 19.99 2.18 -7.43
N ASP A 326 21.30 2.35 -7.26
CA ASP A 326 22.32 1.92 -8.21
C ASP A 326 22.33 0.37 -8.34
N GLU A 327 22.25 -0.37 -7.23
CA GLU A 327 22.17 -1.84 -7.25
C GLU A 327 20.88 -2.35 -7.95
N LEU A 328 19.76 -1.68 -7.72
CA LEU A 328 18.48 -2.02 -8.34
C LEU A 328 18.31 -1.43 -9.76
N CYS A 329 19.29 -0.64 -10.20
CA CYS A 329 19.22 0.08 -11.49
C CYS A 329 17.97 0.96 -11.62
N VAL A 330 17.53 1.60 -10.54
CA VAL A 330 16.43 2.58 -10.52
C VAL A 330 16.93 3.94 -10.08
N THR A 331 16.08 4.96 -10.06
CA THR A 331 16.45 6.25 -9.48
C THR A 331 16.12 6.29 -7.98
N ALA A 332 16.81 7.16 -7.23
CA ALA A 332 16.52 7.37 -5.82
C ALA A 332 15.08 7.87 -5.61
N GLU A 333 14.54 8.63 -6.56
CA GLU A 333 13.17 9.11 -6.56
C GLU A 333 12.14 7.96 -6.64
N GLU A 334 12.43 6.90 -7.41
CA GLU A 334 11.58 5.70 -7.43
C GLU A 334 11.52 5.05 -6.05
N LEU A 335 12.66 4.90 -5.38
CA LEU A 335 12.70 4.36 -4.02
C LEU A 335 11.97 5.27 -3.03
N ASP A 336 12.15 6.59 -3.13
CA ASP A 336 11.47 7.55 -2.26
C ASP A 336 9.95 7.46 -2.42
N GLN A 337 9.45 7.28 -3.63
CA GLN A 337 8.02 7.10 -3.88
C GLN A 337 7.46 5.83 -3.23
N LEU A 338 8.19 4.71 -3.23
CA LEU A 338 7.75 3.45 -2.63
C LEU A 338 7.69 3.48 -1.10
N VAL A 339 8.44 4.39 -0.47
CA VAL A 339 8.49 4.53 0.99
C VAL A 339 7.91 5.86 1.48
N PHE A 340 7.39 6.69 0.57
CA PHE A 340 6.83 8.00 0.90
C PHE A 340 5.74 7.89 1.96
N GLY A 341 5.83 8.72 3.00
CA GLY A 341 4.88 8.73 4.11
C GLY A 341 4.95 7.49 5.03
N LEU A 342 5.66 6.43 4.65
CA LEU A 342 5.87 5.24 5.49
C LEU A 342 7.13 5.34 6.34
N VAL A 343 8.13 6.07 5.87
CA VAL A 343 9.36 6.33 6.62
C VAL A 343 9.42 7.81 6.90
N LEU A 344 9.63 8.18 8.16
CA LEU A 344 9.93 9.56 8.51
C LEU A 344 11.28 9.89 7.86
N THR A 345 11.27 10.70 6.84
CA THR A 345 12.46 11.34 6.28
C THR A 345 12.93 12.41 7.26
N GLY A 346 13.36 11.98 8.43
CA GLY A 346 14.13 12.78 9.36
C GLY A 346 15.53 12.89 8.81
N LEU A 347 15.72 13.87 7.96
CA LEU A 347 17.02 14.41 7.68
C LEU A 347 17.54 15.06 8.94
N GLU A 348 18.80 14.74 9.25
CA GLU A 348 19.73 15.50 10.07
C GLU A 348 19.27 15.90 11.49
N GLY A 349 19.81 15.19 12.45
CA GLY A 349 20.12 15.71 13.78
C GLY A 349 19.01 15.65 14.81
N GLY A 350 19.20 14.85 15.84
CA GLY A 350 18.51 14.99 17.11
C GLY A 350 18.00 13.70 17.74
N GLY A 351 18.76 13.18 18.67
CA GLY A 351 18.39 12.03 19.47
C GLY A 351 17.22 12.31 20.42
N GLY A 352 16.55 11.25 20.82
CA GLY A 352 15.51 11.24 21.82
C GLY A 352 15.11 9.80 22.16
N ASP A 353 15.78 9.23 23.17
CA ASP A 353 15.39 7.97 23.78
C ASP A 353 14.13 8.16 24.64
N GLY A 354 13.10 7.34 24.38
CA GLY A 354 11.95 7.17 25.24
C GLY A 354 11.65 5.67 25.44
N PRO A 355 11.23 5.20 26.64
CA PRO A 355 11.21 3.80 27.02
C PRO A 355 10.01 3.05 26.46
N ILE A 356 10.23 1.85 25.90
CA ILE A 356 9.21 1.01 25.26
C ILE A 356 9.25 -0.40 25.82
N GLY A 357 8.12 -0.81 26.40
CA GLY A 357 7.83 -2.23 26.59
C GLY A 357 6.84 -2.72 25.53
N ARG A 358 7.22 -3.73 24.77
CA ARG A 358 6.46 -4.87 24.23
C ARG A 358 7.06 -5.38 22.92
N LYS A 359 6.87 -6.70 22.67
CA LYS A 359 7.48 -7.52 21.62
C LYS A 359 7.86 -6.73 20.35
N ARG A 360 9.16 -6.57 20.15
CA ARG A 360 9.74 -5.98 18.95
C ARG A 360 9.94 -7.12 17.96
N PRO A 361 9.55 -7.01 16.69
CA PRO A 361 10.04 -7.94 15.68
C PRO A 361 11.56 -7.87 15.67
N ASN A 362 12.21 -9.01 15.91
CA ASN A 362 13.67 -9.12 15.79
C ASN A 362 14.00 -9.22 14.30
N LEU A 363 14.63 -8.20 13.77
CA LEU A 363 15.28 -8.27 12.46
C LEU A 363 16.69 -8.80 12.69
N HIS A 364 17.00 -9.94 12.08
CA HIS A 364 18.35 -10.51 12.06
C HIS A 364 18.95 -10.30 10.66
N LEU A 365 20.22 -9.90 10.62
CA LEU A 365 21.00 -9.86 9.38
C LEU A 365 21.26 -11.31 8.94
N VAL A 366 21.00 -11.61 7.68
CA VAL A 366 21.44 -12.87 7.05
C VAL A 366 22.94 -12.75 6.85
N SER A 367 23.73 -13.51 7.65
CA SER A 367 25.17 -13.59 7.43
C SER A 367 25.41 -14.28 6.10
N GLY A 368 25.83 -13.52 5.09
CA GLY A 368 26.27 -14.08 3.81
C GLY A 368 27.51 -14.95 4.00
N HIS A 369 27.47 -16.14 3.41
CA HIS A 369 28.63 -16.96 3.11
C HIS A 369 29.20 -16.57 1.75
#